data_1d949d31d3bd90c1c9f94bb40da83396
#
_entry.id   1d949d31d3bd90c1c9f94bb40da83396
#
_cell.length_a   1.000
_cell.length_b   1.000
_cell.length_c   1.000
_cell.angle_alpha   90.00
_cell.angle_beta   90.00
_cell.angle_gamma   90.00
#
_symmetry.space_group_name_H-M   'P 1'
#
loop_
_entity.id
_entity.type
_entity.pdbx_description
1 polymer ?
#
loop_
_entity_poly.entity_id
_entity_poly.type
_entity_poly.pdbx_seq_one_letter_code
_entity_poly.pdbx_strand_id
1 'polypeptide(L)'
;MTVYTCSPDLASILTCIYEAWNSRVGYRNVRLMTEPVGNLELFCDYCHVEPDTEKAASVTRSIQKKIGAAAWRLVYLCAMSERSDAPDVIYRFLLYGFSYGKDTLHMLQEPAVFHAFEVSRQVTNEAHLFREFIRFANISSGFPILVSHISPKANVLTLVAPHFSDRLPSENWMILDDNRQLAVVHPADRPFYLTRLSPDE
;
A
#
# COMPACT_ATOMS: atom_id res chain seq x y z
N MET A 1 0.61 13.28 -23.31
CA MET A 1 0.73 13.10 -21.84
C MET A 1 1.39 11.78 -21.58
N THR A 2 2.36 11.71 -20.66
CA THR A 2 3.03 10.44 -20.33
C THR A 2 2.35 9.79 -19.13
N VAL A 3 1.95 8.53 -19.28
CA VAL A 3 1.35 7.71 -18.22
C VAL A 3 2.34 6.64 -17.81
N TYR A 4 2.88 6.75 -16.60
CA TYR A 4 3.73 5.72 -16.03
C TYR A 4 2.85 4.65 -15.36
N THR A 5 3.11 3.38 -15.68
CA THR A 5 2.35 2.25 -15.12
C THR A 5 3.27 1.34 -14.32
N CYS A 6 2.74 0.72 -13.27
CA CYS A 6 3.50 -0.17 -12.40
C CYS A 6 2.59 -1.23 -11.76
N SER A 7 3.18 -2.26 -11.20
CA SER A 7 2.46 -3.24 -10.37
C SER A 7 1.88 -2.60 -9.10
N PRO A 8 0.76 -3.14 -8.54
CA PRO A 8 0.07 -2.56 -7.39
C PRO A 8 0.72 -2.93 -6.05
N ASP A 9 2.05 -2.84 -5.96
CA ASP A 9 2.80 -3.04 -4.73
C ASP A 9 3.62 -1.79 -4.38
N LEU A 10 3.99 -1.67 -3.11
CA LEU A 10 4.66 -0.49 -2.59
C LEU A 10 5.98 -0.17 -3.31
N ALA A 11 6.80 -1.18 -3.59
CA ALA A 11 8.11 -0.95 -4.22
C ALA A 11 7.95 -0.47 -5.67
N SER A 12 7.03 -1.08 -6.42
CA SER A 12 6.68 -0.68 -7.79
C SER A 12 6.12 0.73 -7.84
N ILE A 13 5.19 1.08 -6.94
CA ILE A 13 4.61 2.43 -6.84
C ILE A 13 5.69 3.47 -6.55
N LEU A 14 6.57 3.22 -5.58
CA LEU A 14 7.64 4.17 -5.25
C LEU A 14 8.68 4.29 -6.36
N THR A 15 8.98 3.20 -7.07
CA THR A 15 9.85 3.24 -8.25
C THR A 15 9.22 4.05 -9.38
N CYS A 16 7.93 3.86 -9.62
CA CYS A 16 7.16 4.62 -10.61
C CYS A 16 7.19 6.13 -10.31
N ILE A 17 7.03 6.52 -9.05
CA ILE A 17 7.15 7.91 -8.59
C ILE A 17 8.56 8.45 -8.82
N TYR A 18 9.60 7.65 -8.56
CA TYR A 18 11.00 8.03 -8.82
C TYR A 18 11.22 8.33 -10.31
N GLU A 19 10.78 7.45 -11.21
CA GLU A 19 10.95 7.62 -12.65
C GLU A 19 10.16 8.82 -13.18
N ALA A 20 8.92 8.98 -12.74
CA ALA A 20 8.11 10.15 -13.10
C ALA A 20 8.78 11.47 -12.67
N TRP A 21 9.38 11.49 -11.48
CA TRP A 21 10.11 12.66 -10.98
C TRP A 21 11.38 12.94 -11.78
N ASN A 22 12.13 11.88 -12.08
CA ASN A 22 13.42 11.99 -12.79
C ASN A 22 13.26 12.34 -14.28
N SER A 23 12.11 12.03 -14.87
CA SER A 23 11.82 12.28 -16.30
C SER A 23 11.86 13.77 -16.70
N ARG A 24 11.66 14.68 -15.73
CA ARG A 24 11.60 16.14 -15.94
C ARG A 24 10.55 16.61 -16.96
N VAL A 25 9.61 15.76 -17.34
CA VAL A 25 8.52 16.08 -18.28
C VAL A 25 7.57 17.16 -17.73
N GLY A 26 7.61 17.37 -16.41
CA GLY A 26 6.74 18.30 -15.70
C GLY A 26 5.46 17.62 -15.20
N TYR A 27 5.13 17.93 -13.95
CA TYR A 27 4.04 17.28 -13.20
C TYR A 27 2.65 17.37 -13.86
N ARG A 28 2.41 18.37 -14.72
CA ARG A 28 1.14 18.53 -15.44
C ARG A 28 0.97 17.57 -16.60
N ASN A 29 2.08 17.05 -17.13
CA ASN A 29 2.11 16.16 -18.30
C ASN A 29 2.36 14.70 -17.92
N VAL A 30 2.32 14.40 -16.61
CA VAL A 30 2.57 13.08 -16.05
C VAL A 30 1.36 12.60 -15.29
N ARG A 31 1.01 11.32 -15.48
CA ARG A 31 0.03 10.57 -14.66
C ARG A 31 0.64 9.22 -14.29
N LEU A 32 0.31 8.71 -13.12
CA LEU A 32 0.76 7.41 -12.64
C LEU A 32 -0.42 6.51 -12.36
N MET A 33 -0.30 5.22 -12.73
CA MET A 33 -1.38 4.25 -12.55
C MET A 33 -0.82 2.87 -12.20
N THR A 34 -1.59 2.08 -11.46
CA THR A 34 -1.30 0.65 -11.30
C THR A 34 -1.91 -0.15 -12.46
N GLU A 35 -1.29 -1.26 -12.79
CA GLU A 35 -1.79 -2.24 -13.74
C GLU A 35 -2.75 -3.23 -13.07
N PRO A 36 -3.71 -3.82 -13.86
CA PRO A 36 -3.93 -3.61 -15.29
C PRO A 36 -4.60 -2.27 -15.60
N VAL A 37 -4.14 -1.61 -16.65
CA VAL A 37 -4.79 -0.40 -17.16
C VAL A 37 -6.03 -0.81 -17.95
N GLY A 38 -7.21 -0.32 -17.55
CA GLY A 38 -8.48 -0.68 -18.19
C GLY A 38 -8.57 -0.15 -19.63
N ASN A 39 -8.96 1.10 -19.79
CA ASN A 39 -9.06 1.74 -21.11
C ASN A 39 -7.86 2.65 -21.36
N LEU A 40 -7.22 2.48 -22.52
CA LEU A 40 -6.15 3.38 -22.96
C LEU A 40 -6.75 4.69 -23.46
N GLU A 41 -6.19 5.81 -22.97
CA GLU A 41 -6.59 7.15 -23.41
C GLU A 41 -5.84 7.54 -24.69
N LEU A 42 -6.53 8.23 -25.60
CA LEU A 42 -5.92 8.76 -26.82
C LEU A 42 -4.89 9.85 -26.47
N PHE A 43 -3.83 9.94 -27.27
CA PHE A 43 -2.76 10.92 -27.12
C PHE A 43 -1.98 10.82 -25.81
N CYS A 44 -1.92 9.61 -25.23
CA CYS A 44 -1.11 9.27 -24.08
C CYS A 44 -0.05 8.23 -24.46
N ASP A 45 1.17 8.46 -24.02
CA ASP A 45 2.27 7.50 -24.11
C ASP A 45 2.34 6.71 -22.79
N TYR A 46 2.17 5.39 -22.86
CA TYR A 46 2.22 4.50 -21.68
C TYR A 46 3.63 3.92 -21.53
N CYS A 47 4.19 4.06 -20.35
CA CYS A 47 5.51 3.59 -20.00
C CYS A 47 5.44 2.70 -18.76
N HIS A 48 5.66 1.40 -18.93
CA HIS A 48 5.76 0.45 -17.81
C HIS A 48 7.06 0.67 -17.05
N VAL A 49 6.98 0.64 -15.73
CA VAL A 49 8.12 0.81 -14.81
C VAL A 49 8.31 -0.46 -14.00
N GLU A 50 9.44 -1.13 -14.24
CA GLU A 50 9.87 -2.29 -13.47
C GLU A 50 10.27 -1.90 -12.03
N PRO A 51 9.97 -2.71 -11.01
CA PRO A 51 10.32 -2.41 -9.63
C PRO A 51 11.83 -2.39 -9.42
N ASP A 52 12.30 -1.37 -8.70
CA ASP A 52 13.70 -1.19 -8.30
C ASP A 52 13.76 -0.86 -6.81
N THR A 53 14.31 -1.77 -6.03
CA THR A 53 14.36 -1.65 -4.57
C THR A 53 15.22 -0.49 -4.08
N GLU A 54 16.29 -0.13 -4.81
CA GLU A 54 17.16 0.98 -4.43
C GLU A 54 16.48 2.33 -4.67
N LYS A 55 15.78 2.47 -5.79
CA LYS A 55 14.98 3.67 -6.11
C LYS A 55 13.83 3.82 -5.10
N ALA A 56 13.09 2.76 -4.82
CA ALA A 56 12.03 2.76 -3.83
C ALA A 56 12.55 3.15 -2.43
N ALA A 57 13.68 2.59 -2.01
CA ALA A 57 14.32 2.95 -0.74
C ALA A 57 14.79 4.41 -0.71
N SER A 58 15.28 4.95 -1.85
CA SER A 58 15.67 6.35 -1.96
C SER A 58 14.49 7.30 -1.78
N VAL A 59 13.34 6.99 -2.40
CA VAL A 59 12.08 7.75 -2.22
C VAL A 59 11.64 7.69 -0.76
N THR A 60 11.62 6.50 -0.15
CA THR A 60 11.26 6.31 1.26
C THR A 60 12.11 7.18 2.18
N ARG A 61 13.45 7.12 2.05
CA ARG A 61 14.37 7.94 2.84
C ARG A 61 14.12 9.44 2.64
N SER A 62 13.85 9.85 1.41
CA SER A 62 13.58 11.25 1.06
C SER A 62 12.31 11.75 1.73
N ILE A 63 11.23 10.96 1.72
CA ILE A 63 9.96 11.29 2.39
C ILE A 63 10.19 11.43 3.90
N GLN A 64 10.79 10.42 4.52
CA GLN A 64 11.03 10.40 5.96
C GLN A 64 11.91 11.56 6.42
N LYS A 65 12.97 11.89 5.66
CA LYS A 65 13.92 12.96 6.00
C LYS A 65 13.33 14.35 5.80
N LYS A 66 12.59 14.58 4.70
CA LYS A 66 12.15 15.92 4.32
C LYS A 66 10.75 16.27 4.83
N ILE A 67 9.85 15.28 4.86
CA ILE A 67 8.45 15.49 5.21
C ILE A 67 8.12 14.88 6.58
N GLY A 68 8.68 13.71 6.89
CA GLY A 68 8.57 13.07 8.20
C GLY A 68 7.81 11.75 8.20
N ALA A 69 7.82 11.07 9.36
CA ALA A 69 7.23 9.74 9.51
C ALA A 69 5.71 9.71 9.31
N ALA A 70 4.99 10.76 9.69
CA ALA A 70 3.55 10.85 9.49
C ALA A 70 3.18 10.90 8.00
N ALA A 71 3.94 11.63 7.19
CA ALA A 71 3.76 11.63 5.73
C ALA A 71 4.09 10.28 5.11
N TRP A 72 5.14 9.62 5.60
CA TRP A 72 5.45 8.25 5.17
C TRP A 72 4.30 7.29 5.46
N ARG A 73 3.72 7.36 6.67
CA ARG A 73 2.56 6.54 7.02
C ARG A 73 1.37 6.80 6.09
N LEU A 74 1.10 8.07 5.75
CA LEU A 74 0.04 8.43 4.80
C LEU A 74 0.31 7.85 3.41
N VAL A 75 1.52 7.99 2.89
CA VAL A 75 1.96 7.40 1.60
C VAL A 75 1.82 5.89 1.62
N TYR A 76 2.26 5.23 2.69
CA TYR A 76 2.12 3.79 2.85
C TYR A 76 0.65 3.34 2.80
N LEU A 77 -0.23 4.03 3.52
CA LEU A 77 -1.67 3.73 3.51
C LEU A 77 -2.29 3.94 2.12
N CYS A 78 -1.93 5.01 1.42
CA CYS A 78 -2.39 5.23 0.05
C CYS A 78 -1.94 4.11 -0.90
N ALA A 79 -0.70 3.61 -0.75
CA ALA A 79 -0.19 2.51 -1.55
C ALA A 79 -0.86 1.16 -1.24
N MET A 80 -1.51 1.00 -0.09
CA MET A 80 -2.29 -0.19 0.27
C MET A 80 -3.71 -0.18 -0.32
N SER A 81 -4.16 0.92 -0.93
CA SER A 81 -5.50 0.99 -1.53
C SER A 81 -5.59 0.17 -2.83
N GLU A 82 -6.80 -0.26 -3.20
CA GLU A 82 -7.06 -0.95 -4.48
C GLU A 82 -7.15 0.00 -5.69
N ARG A 83 -7.04 1.31 -5.47
CA ARG A 83 -7.24 2.33 -6.50
C ARG A 83 -6.13 2.28 -7.54
N SER A 84 -6.50 2.25 -8.81
CA SER A 84 -5.53 2.29 -9.90
C SER A 84 -4.77 3.62 -9.98
N ASP A 85 -5.33 4.71 -9.46
CA ASP A 85 -4.72 6.04 -9.41
C ASP A 85 -3.91 6.31 -8.12
N ALA A 86 -3.77 5.30 -7.23
CA ALA A 86 -3.02 5.47 -5.97
C ALA A 86 -1.59 6.02 -6.18
N PRO A 87 -0.81 5.60 -7.19
CA PRO A 87 0.50 6.19 -7.45
C PRO A 87 0.42 7.69 -7.79
N ASP A 88 -0.59 8.13 -8.56
CA ASP A 88 -0.76 9.54 -8.90
C ASP A 88 -1.18 10.36 -7.68
N VAL A 89 -2.08 9.84 -6.84
CA VAL A 89 -2.47 10.47 -5.57
C VAL A 89 -1.25 10.71 -4.69
N ILE A 90 -0.39 9.70 -4.53
CA ILE A 90 0.85 9.81 -3.77
C ILE A 90 1.79 10.84 -4.42
N TYR A 91 1.98 10.76 -5.75
CA TYR A 91 2.85 11.66 -6.48
C TYR A 91 2.42 13.12 -6.30
N ARG A 92 1.11 13.44 -6.46
CA ARG A 92 0.57 14.79 -6.26
C ARG A 92 0.75 15.27 -4.82
N PHE A 93 0.51 14.42 -3.84
CA PHE A 93 0.80 14.75 -2.43
C PHE A 93 2.28 15.07 -2.21
N LEU A 94 3.18 14.29 -2.78
CA LEU A 94 4.63 14.48 -2.62
C LEU A 94 5.15 15.76 -3.28
N LEU A 95 4.50 16.28 -4.34
CA LEU A 95 4.84 17.60 -4.90
C LEU A 95 4.73 18.70 -3.84
N TYR A 96 3.65 18.69 -3.05
CA TYR A 96 3.48 19.60 -1.91
C TYR A 96 4.44 19.25 -0.78
N GLY A 97 4.59 17.96 -0.46
CA GLY A 97 5.45 17.49 0.61
C GLY A 97 6.91 17.93 0.47
N PHE A 98 7.45 17.84 -0.72
CA PHE A 98 8.81 18.30 -0.97
C PHE A 98 8.98 19.80 -1.06
N SER A 99 7.89 20.56 -1.30
CA SER A 99 7.89 22.01 -1.32
C SER A 99 7.71 22.63 0.06
N TYR A 100 6.83 22.08 0.89
CA TYR A 100 6.42 22.66 2.17
C TYR A 100 6.86 21.83 3.40
N GLY A 101 7.48 20.67 3.18
CA GLY A 101 7.94 19.80 4.27
C GLY A 101 6.79 19.29 5.14
N LYS A 102 6.99 19.32 6.46
CA LYS A 102 6.01 18.82 7.45
C LYS A 102 4.69 19.59 7.44
N ASP A 103 4.70 20.85 7.05
CA ASP A 103 3.52 21.72 7.04
C ASP A 103 2.46 21.25 6.03
N THR A 104 2.87 20.46 5.02
CA THR A 104 1.97 19.85 4.04
C THR A 104 0.84 19.05 4.68
N LEU A 105 1.09 18.39 5.80
CA LEU A 105 0.07 17.60 6.51
C LEU A 105 -1.09 18.44 7.07
N HIS A 106 -0.91 19.75 7.17
CA HIS A 106 -1.92 20.71 7.64
C HIS A 106 -2.63 21.44 6.50
N MET A 107 -2.20 21.22 5.24
CA MET A 107 -2.73 21.92 4.06
C MET A 107 -3.95 21.20 3.46
N LEU A 108 -4.95 20.89 4.29
CA LEU A 108 -6.15 20.16 3.86
C LEU A 108 -7.03 20.92 2.86
N GLN A 109 -6.82 22.23 2.68
CA GLN A 109 -7.44 23.02 1.63
C GLN A 109 -6.92 22.69 0.23
N GLU A 110 -5.73 22.09 0.13
CA GLU A 110 -5.14 21.68 -1.14
C GLU A 110 -5.74 20.34 -1.60
N PRO A 111 -6.36 20.28 -2.80
CA PRO A 111 -7.08 19.07 -3.26
C PRO A 111 -6.20 17.82 -3.26
N ALA A 112 -4.93 17.93 -3.63
CA ALA A 112 -4.00 16.80 -3.66
C ALA A 112 -3.71 16.25 -2.26
N VAL A 113 -3.56 17.13 -1.27
CA VAL A 113 -3.35 16.74 0.13
C VAL A 113 -4.62 16.10 0.70
N PHE A 114 -5.77 16.78 0.51
CA PHE A 114 -7.07 16.27 0.96
C PHE A 114 -7.37 14.88 0.40
N HIS A 115 -7.15 14.67 -0.90
CA HIS A 115 -7.40 13.39 -1.55
C HIS A 115 -6.50 12.26 -0.99
N ALA A 116 -5.22 12.53 -0.70
CA ALA A 116 -4.36 11.55 -0.05
C ALA A 116 -4.87 11.16 1.34
N PHE A 117 -5.37 12.13 2.13
CA PHE A 117 -6.01 11.84 3.42
C PHE A 117 -7.29 11.03 3.28
N GLU A 118 -8.14 11.32 2.27
CA GLU A 118 -9.35 10.52 2.01
C GLU A 118 -9.02 9.07 1.70
N VAL A 119 -8.07 8.82 0.78
CA VAL A 119 -7.64 7.47 0.42
C VAL A 119 -7.07 6.72 1.63
N SER A 120 -6.18 7.36 2.39
CA SER A 120 -5.60 6.75 3.60
C SER A 120 -6.66 6.42 4.65
N ARG A 121 -7.69 7.27 4.80
CA ARG A 121 -8.81 7.04 5.73
C ARG A 121 -9.66 5.85 5.29
N GLN A 122 -9.93 5.69 3.99
CA GLN A 122 -10.68 4.54 3.46
C GLN A 122 -9.97 3.23 3.82
N VAL A 123 -8.66 3.15 3.60
CA VAL A 123 -7.84 1.98 3.94
C VAL A 123 -7.83 1.72 5.46
N THR A 124 -7.66 2.77 6.25
CA THR A 124 -7.65 2.65 7.72
C THR A 124 -9.00 2.19 8.27
N ASN A 125 -10.11 2.71 7.74
CA ASN A 125 -11.45 2.30 8.14
C ASN A 125 -11.72 0.83 7.79
N GLU A 126 -11.29 0.39 6.60
CA GLU A 126 -11.43 -1.01 6.20
C GLU A 126 -10.59 -1.93 7.11
N ALA A 127 -9.34 -1.58 7.39
CA ALA A 127 -8.52 -2.32 8.33
C ALA A 127 -9.13 -2.39 9.74
N HIS A 128 -9.79 -1.31 10.19
CA HIS A 128 -10.50 -1.28 11.46
C HIS A 128 -11.67 -2.27 11.48
N LEU A 129 -12.51 -2.28 10.44
CA LEU A 129 -13.60 -3.25 10.30
C LEU A 129 -13.08 -4.70 10.35
N PHE A 130 -12.00 -5.01 9.64
CA PHE A 130 -11.43 -6.36 9.68
C PHE A 130 -10.91 -6.76 11.08
N ARG A 131 -10.33 -5.84 11.85
CA ARG A 131 -9.94 -6.13 13.25
C ARG A 131 -11.13 -6.51 14.14
N GLU A 132 -12.30 -5.94 13.88
CA GLU A 132 -13.50 -6.22 14.66
C GLU A 132 -14.23 -7.50 14.22
N PHE A 133 -14.21 -7.79 12.91
CA PHE A 133 -15.04 -8.84 12.32
C PHE A 133 -14.31 -10.12 11.93
N ILE A 134 -12.98 -10.17 11.90
CA ILE A 134 -12.24 -11.41 11.65
C ILE A 134 -12.64 -12.47 12.69
N ARG A 135 -12.96 -13.67 12.19
CA ARG A 135 -13.27 -14.86 12.99
C ARG A 135 -12.33 -15.97 12.57
N PHE A 136 -11.70 -16.60 13.55
CA PHE A 136 -10.82 -17.72 13.32
C PHE A 136 -11.59 -19.03 13.46
N ALA A 137 -11.38 -19.94 12.52
CA ALA A 137 -11.74 -21.35 12.63
C ALA A 137 -10.52 -22.13 13.12
N ASN A 138 -10.74 -23.10 14.02
CA ASN A 138 -9.69 -24.00 14.46
C ASN A 138 -9.59 -25.17 13.47
N ILE A 139 -8.45 -25.32 12.81
CA ILE A 139 -8.17 -26.44 11.92
C ILE A 139 -7.25 -27.41 12.65
N SER A 140 -7.85 -28.50 13.15
CA SER A 140 -7.14 -29.55 13.91
C SER A 140 -6.68 -30.68 12.98
N SER A 141 -5.55 -30.51 12.31
CA SER A 141 -4.88 -31.59 11.57
C SER A 141 -3.51 -31.93 12.19
N GLY A 142 -3.52 -32.20 13.51
CA GLY A 142 -2.29 -32.55 14.26
C GLY A 142 -1.79 -31.43 15.17
N PHE A 143 -1.74 -30.20 14.72
CA PHE A 143 -1.48 -29.00 15.54
C PHE A 143 -2.67 -28.05 15.44
N PRO A 144 -3.12 -27.44 16.55
CA PRO A 144 -4.17 -26.43 16.49
C PRO A 144 -3.65 -25.17 15.79
N ILE A 145 -4.29 -24.79 14.69
CA ILE A 145 -4.01 -23.56 13.97
C ILE A 145 -5.32 -22.80 13.80
N LEU A 146 -5.31 -21.54 14.15
CA LEU A 146 -6.42 -20.64 13.95
C LEU A 146 -6.33 -20.01 12.55
N VAL A 147 -7.28 -20.26 11.68
CA VAL A 147 -7.29 -19.78 10.30
C VAL A 147 -8.47 -18.87 10.03
N SER A 148 -8.24 -17.79 9.34
CA SER A 148 -9.29 -16.88 8.85
C SER A 148 -9.04 -16.52 7.40
N HIS A 149 -10.12 -16.49 6.61
CA HIS A 149 -10.14 -16.00 5.24
C HIS A 149 -10.79 -14.62 5.20
N ILE A 150 -10.19 -13.71 4.46
CA ILE A 150 -10.71 -12.37 4.23
C ILE A 150 -10.60 -11.99 2.75
N SER A 151 -11.50 -11.13 2.30
CA SER A 151 -11.51 -10.63 0.92
C SER A 151 -11.62 -9.10 0.91
N PRO A 152 -10.62 -8.39 1.48
CA PRO A 152 -10.65 -6.93 1.56
C PRO A 152 -10.40 -6.29 0.20
N LYS A 153 -10.90 -5.07 0.02
CA LYS A 153 -10.55 -4.23 -1.12
C LYS A 153 -9.11 -3.73 -1.03
N ALA A 154 -8.75 -3.09 0.08
CA ALA A 154 -7.39 -2.65 0.32
C ALA A 154 -6.49 -3.79 0.85
N ASN A 155 -5.18 -3.68 0.68
CA ASN A 155 -4.21 -4.61 1.29
C ASN A 155 -4.08 -4.33 2.79
N VAL A 156 -4.94 -4.96 3.59
CA VAL A 156 -5.02 -4.69 5.03
C VAL A 156 -4.20 -5.66 5.91
N LEU A 157 -3.61 -6.72 5.36
CA LEU A 157 -2.92 -7.75 6.16
C LEU A 157 -1.88 -7.16 7.12
N THR A 158 -1.02 -6.27 6.63
CA THR A 158 0.01 -5.60 7.45
C THR A 158 -0.56 -4.66 8.50
N LEU A 159 -1.81 -4.21 8.31
CA LEU A 159 -2.49 -3.29 9.23
C LEU A 159 -3.27 -4.03 10.31
N VAL A 160 -3.73 -5.24 10.03
CA VAL A 160 -4.50 -6.06 10.99
C VAL A 160 -3.61 -7.01 11.79
N ALA A 161 -2.53 -7.51 11.20
CA ALA A 161 -1.63 -8.49 11.82
C ALA A 161 -1.10 -8.07 13.20
N PRO A 162 -0.63 -6.83 13.43
CA PRO A 162 -0.16 -6.40 14.74
C PRO A 162 -1.23 -6.56 15.84
N HIS A 163 -2.49 -6.24 15.54
CA HIS A 163 -3.60 -6.38 16.49
C HIS A 163 -3.80 -7.83 16.96
N PHE A 164 -3.72 -8.79 16.02
CA PHE A 164 -3.88 -10.20 16.38
C PHE A 164 -2.62 -10.79 17.02
N SER A 165 -1.43 -10.32 16.62
CA SER A 165 -0.17 -10.70 17.28
C SER A 165 -0.16 -10.29 18.75
N ASP A 166 -0.67 -9.10 19.07
CA ASP A 166 -0.78 -8.62 20.46
C ASP A 166 -1.87 -9.35 21.25
N ARG A 167 -2.97 -9.75 20.59
CA ARG A 167 -4.11 -10.39 21.24
C ARG A 167 -3.96 -11.90 21.42
N LEU A 168 -3.26 -12.56 20.52
CA LEU A 168 -3.08 -14.01 20.43
C LEU A 168 -1.60 -14.38 20.31
N PRO A 169 -0.73 -13.94 21.22
CA PRO A 169 0.72 -14.11 21.09
C PRO A 169 1.16 -15.58 21.15
N SER A 170 0.47 -16.39 21.97
CA SER A 170 0.82 -17.80 22.20
C SER A 170 0.09 -18.79 21.28
N GLU A 171 -0.64 -18.27 20.28
CA GLU A 171 -1.40 -19.11 19.36
C GLU A 171 -0.76 -19.10 17.95
N ASN A 172 -0.82 -20.28 17.31
CA ASN A 172 -0.52 -20.32 15.88
C ASN A 172 -1.75 -19.84 15.12
N TRP A 173 -1.59 -18.78 14.30
CA TRP A 173 -2.70 -18.29 13.50
C TRP A 173 -2.24 -17.83 12.11
N MET A 174 -3.20 -17.83 11.20
CA MET A 174 -3.02 -17.38 9.82
C MET A 174 -4.25 -16.61 9.35
N ILE A 175 -4.02 -15.50 8.65
CA ILE A 175 -5.06 -14.74 7.97
C ILE A 175 -4.72 -14.71 6.49
N LEU A 176 -5.63 -15.21 5.65
CA LEU A 176 -5.48 -15.29 4.20
C LEU A 176 -6.28 -14.17 3.54
N ASP A 177 -5.64 -13.44 2.63
CA ASP A 177 -6.31 -12.50 1.71
C ASP A 177 -6.54 -13.24 0.38
N ASP A 178 -7.78 -13.68 0.20
CA ASP A 178 -8.18 -14.48 -0.97
C ASP A 178 -8.09 -13.67 -2.28
N ASN A 179 -8.24 -12.34 -2.21
CA ASN A 179 -8.15 -11.48 -3.39
C ASN A 179 -6.72 -11.34 -3.93
N ARG A 180 -5.72 -11.39 -3.05
CA ARG A 180 -4.31 -11.15 -3.40
C ARG A 180 -3.45 -12.39 -3.33
N GLN A 181 -4.02 -13.52 -2.89
CA GLN A 181 -3.28 -14.77 -2.64
C GLN A 181 -2.08 -14.52 -1.72
N LEU A 182 -2.32 -13.76 -0.66
CA LEU A 182 -1.35 -13.42 0.37
C LEU A 182 -1.83 -13.96 1.72
N ALA A 183 -0.90 -14.34 2.56
CA ALA A 183 -1.19 -14.70 3.94
C ALA A 183 -0.26 -13.99 4.91
N VAL A 184 -0.77 -13.66 6.08
CA VAL A 184 0.04 -13.39 7.25
C VAL A 184 0.00 -14.61 8.15
N VAL A 185 1.17 -15.10 8.54
CA VAL A 185 1.34 -16.28 9.39
C VAL A 185 2.03 -15.87 10.69
N HIS A 186 1.44 -16.29 11.81
CA HIS A 186 2.00 -16.06 13.14
C HIS A 186 2.23 -17.39 13.84
N PRO A 187 3.48 -17.84 13.97
CA PRO A 187 3.83 -18.94 14.85
C PRO A 187 3.71 -18.49 16.31
N ALA A 188 3.25 -19.37 17.19
CA ALA A 188 3.14 -19.10 18.62
C ALA A 188 4.47 -18.55 19.19
N ASP A 189 4.38 -17.48 19.98
CA ASP A 189 5.49 -16.80 20.64
C ASP A 189 6.61 -16.29 19.70
N ARG A 190 6.27 -16.06 18.41
CA ARG A 190 7.22 -15.55 17.39
C ARG A 190 6.61 -14.40 16.61
N PRO A 191 7.45 -13.56 15.98
CA PRO A 191 6.96 -12.51 15.07
C PRO A 191 6.20 -13.12 13.89
N PHE A 192 5.12 -12.44 13.47
CA PHE A 192 4.41 -12.80 12.24
C PHE A 192 5.24 -12.44 10.99
N TYR A 193 4.93 -13.11 9.90
CA TYR A 193 5.51 -12.82 8.58
C TYR A 193 4.44 -12.92 7.49
N LEU A 194 4.72 -12.29 6.36
CA LEU A 194 3.88 -12.36 5.17
C LEU A 194 4.44 -13.39 4.19
N THR A 195 3.55 -14.12 3.54
CA THR A 195 3.90 -15.08 2.49
C THR A 195 2.89 -15.01 1.35
N ARG A 196 3.29 -15.43 0.17
CA ARG A 196 2.37 -15.68 -0.94
C ARG A 196 1.89 -17.12 -0.87
N LEU A 197 0.62 -17.32 -1.21
CA LEU A 197 0.06 -18.66 -1.34
C LEU A 197 0.46 -19.22 -2.71
N SER A 198 0.98 -20.44 -2.71
CA SER A 198 1.16 -21.21 -3.94
C SER A 198 -0.17 -21.81 -4.35
N PRO A 199 -0.49 -21.91 -5.66
CA PRO A 199 -1.73 -22.54 -6.12
C PRO A 199 -1.90 -24.01 -5.71
N ASP A 200 -0.86 -24.65 -5.22
CA ASP A 200 -0.78 -26.08 -4.86
C ASP A 200 -0.74 -26.34 -3.34
N GLU A 201 -0.93 -25.30 -2.52
CA GLU A 201 -1.03 -25.37 -1.05
C GLU A 201 -2.44 -24.89 -0.61
#